data_85b69ce241182f60348a03ca98b28e7d
#
_entry.id   85b69ce241182f60348a03ca98b28e7d
#
_cell.length_a   1.000
_cell.length_b   1.000
_cell.length_c   1.000
_cell.angle_alpha   90.00
_cell.angle_beta   90.00
_cell.angle_gamma   90.00
#
_symmetry.space_group_name_H-M   'P 1'
#
loop_
_entity.id
_entity.type
_entity.pdbx_description
1 polymer ?
#
loop_
_entity_poly.entity_id
_entity_poly.type
_entity_poly.pdbx_seq_one_letter_code
_entity_poly.pdbx_strand_id
1 'polypeptide(L)'
;MVDNRLSPHGGKLVERVLDPKEAPGRIAGLKTVPVKGQTVRECVSLAYGFFSPLEGFMGRADVDAVVNKMQLASGYVWSVPLVFDMPKQQIDELEIRTGDSILLTFREKPLVILEIEEIFTYDKELMAGKIFGTTETKHPGVRRTYGYADHFLGGRVTLVSEPIIREPFKRFWKPPAVLRKELAAKGWERAVAHQTRNVPHTGHEWLMKGAWFASQATGVLVNPVVGEKRAGDYIDEAIILGQDVLREAGYFREDVHAVSLLFWDMRYAGPREAVFHAIVRKNLGCTHHMFGRDHAGVGDYYGTYDAHKIFDTIPDVGIYPVLTKEWYYCPVCAGITYEGLCGHQKSKQKFSGSVIRSIIQDGVKPPRLIFRPEVFDVVMSAAEEYGFGSPFVTERYLAEAQPVLTMPDVKK
;
A
#
# COMPACT_ATOMS: atom_id res chain seq x y z
N MET A 1 7.77 -27.85 14.50
CA MET A 1 8.32 -26.73 13.72
C MET A 1 7.43 -25.53 14.03
N VAL A 2 7.97 -24.46 14.62
CA VAL A 2 7.23 -23.21 14.80
C VAL A 2 6.87 -22.72 13.41
N ASP A 3 5.59 -22.47 13.14
CA ASP A 3 5.15 -21.96 11.84
C ASP A 3 5.73 -20.55 11.64
N ASN A 4 6.81 -20.49 10.84
CA ASN A 4 7.55 -19.24 10.55
C ASN A 4 6.68 -18.21 9.80
N ARG A 5 5.46 -18.57 9.42
CA ARG A 5 4.52 -17.69 8.68
C ARG A 5 3.94 -16.60 9.54
N LEU A 6 3.82 -16.80 10.84
CA LEU A 6 3.39 -15.77 11.79
C LEU A 6 4.51 -14.78 12.14
N SER A 7 5.77 -15.11 11.85
CA SER A 7 6.88 -14.19 12.08
C SER A 7 6.89 -13.07 11.03
N PRO A 8 7.27 -11.85 11.39
CA PRO A 8 7.50 -10.78 10.42
C PRO A 8 8.54 -11.18 9.37
N HIS A 9 8.55 -10.53 8.22
CA HIS A 9 9.59 -10.73 7.23
C HIS A 9 10.95 -10.31 7.81
N GLY A 10 11.96 -11.14 7.66
CA GLY A 10 13.25 -10.96 8.34
C GLY A 10 13.25 -11.31 9.84
N GLY A 11 12.14 -11.88 10.37
CA GLY A 11 12.06 -12.41 11.73
C GLY A 11 11.68 -11.40 12.81
N LYS A 12 11.86 -10.10 12.58
CA LYS A 12 11.61 -9.03 13.56
C LYS A 12 10.97 -7.81 12.91
N LEU A 13 10.02 -7.18 13.59
CA LEU A 13 9.53 -5.85 13.19
C LEU A 13 10.58 -4.78 13.54
N VAL A 14 10.77 -3.87 12.62
CA VAL A 14 11.56 -2.66 12.80
C VAL A 14 10.63 -1.56 13.34
N GLU A 15 10.95 -1.01 14.51
CA GLU A 15 10.27 0.15 15.08
C GLU A 15 11.32 1.22 15.38
N ARG A 16 11.22 2.35 14.69
CA ARG A 16 12.16 3.46 14.78
C ARG A 16 11.42 4.79 14.91
N VAL A 17 10.73 4.93 16.05
CA VAL A 17 9.99 6.15 16.40
C VAL A 17 10.63 6.70 17.68
N LEU A 18 10.99 7.98 17.66
CA LEU A 18 11.55 8.65 18.85
C LEU A 18 10.47 8.88 19.92
N ASP A 19 10.89 8.84 21.19
CA ASP A 19 10.09 9.45 22.24
C ASP A 19 9.94 10.96 21.92
N PRO A 20 8.71 11.51 21.91
CA PRO A 20 8.47 12.94 21.65
C PRO A 20 9.30 13.88 22.51
N LYS A 21 9.70 13.45 23.72
CA LYS A 21 10.56 14.24 24.64
C LYS A 21 12.00 14.35 24.17
N GLU A 22 12.49 13.37 23.41
CA GLU A 22 13.86 13.34 22.89
C GLU A 22 14.00 14.09 21.56
N ALA A 23 12.89 14.22 20.81
CA ALA A 23 12.91 14.75 19.46
C ALA A 23 13.57 16.16 19.36
N PRO A 24 13.26 17.16 20.23
CA PRO A 24 13.86 18.49 20.11
C PRO A 24 15.40 18.45 20.20
N GLY A 25 15.95 17.68 21.14
CA GLY A 25 17.40 17.54 21.31
C GLY A 25 18.08 16.81 20.15
N ARG A 26 17.39 15.79 19.57
CA ARG A 26 17.93 14.99 18.49
C ARG A 26 17.93 15.71 17.13
N ILE A 27 17.01 16.65 16.89
CA ILE A 27 16.92 17.42 15.63
C ILE A 27 17.69 18.73 15.68
N ALA A 28 18.12 19.20 16.86
CA ALA A 28 18.82 20.47 17.02
C ALA A 28 20.12 20.48 16.20
N GLY A 29 20.29 21.53 15.37
CA GLY A 29 21.49 21.72 14.55
C GLY A 29 21.61 20.81 13.32
N LEU A 30 20.66 19.92 13.06
CA LEU A 30 20.66 19.12 11.84
C LEU A 30 20.37 19.96 10.60
N LYS A 31 21.06 19.67 9.51
CA LYS A 31 20.76 20.19 8.17
C LYS A 31 19.37 19.71 7.75
N THR A 32 18.53 20.61 7.24
CA THR A 32 17.13 20.29 6.89
C THR A 32 16.98 20.10 5.39
N VAL A 33 16.24 19.07 4.99
CA VAL A 33 15.94 18.76 3.59
C VAL A 33 14.43 18.58 3.43
N PRO A 34 13.77 19.44 2.64
CA PRO A 34 12.34 19.29 2.36
C PRO A 34 12.08 18.10 1.45
N VAL A 35 11.02 17.34 1.75
CA VAL A 35 10.63 16.14 0.98
C VAL A 35 9.21 16.20 0.45
N LYS A 36 8.92 15.34 -0.54
CA LYS A 36 7.58 15.18 -1.13
C LYS A 36 6.70 14.25 -0.28
N GLY A 37 5.38 14.32 -0.49
CA GLY A 37 4.41 13.49 0.24
C GLY A 37 4.64 11.97 0.09
N GLN A 38 5.21 11.51 -1.03
CA GLN A 38 5.62 10.11 -1.19
C GLN A 38 6.63 9.71 -0.11
N THR A 39 7.71 10.49 0.06
CA THR A 39 8.75 10.22 1.05
C THR A 39 8.19 10.20 2.47
N VAL A 40 7.18 11.04 2.78
CA VAL A 40 6.48 11.00 4.08
C VAL A 40 5.86 9.63 4.32
N ARG A 41 5.09 9.13 3.36
CA ARG A 41 4.41 7.83 3.48
C ARG A 41 5.40 6.67 3.61
N GLU A 42 6.49 6.72 2.85
CA GLU A 42 7.58 5.73 2.95
C GLU A 42 8.28 5.78 4.30
N CYS A 43 8.64 6.96 4.79
CA CYS A 43 9.28 7.15 6.09
C CYS A 43 8.40 6.66 7.24
N VAL A 44 7.10 7.01 7.24
CA VAL A 44 6.14 6.52 8.24
C VAL A 44 6.03 5.00 8.19
N SER A 45 5.90 4.42 6.99
CA SER A 45 5.78 2.97 6.83
C SER A 45 7.08 2.22 7.21
N LEU A 46 8.25 2.78 6.90
CA LEU A 46 9.56 2.25 7.35
C LEU A 46 9.64 2.28 8.88
N ALA A 47 9.40 3.44 9.49
CA ALA A 47 9.58 3.64 10.93
C ALA A 47 8.66 2.77 11.78
N TYR A 48 7.44 2.47 11.31
CA TYR A 48 6.50 1.60 12.00
C TYR A 48 6.60 0.11 11.60
N GLY A 49 7.56 -0.26 10.75
CA GLY A 49 7.87 -1.65 10.44
C GLY A 49 6.96 -2.32 9.41
N PHE A 50 6.15 -1.56 8.66
CA PHE A 50 5.42 -2.12 7.50
C PHE A 50 6.38 -2.72 6.47
N PHE A 51 7.58 -2.16 6.39
CA PHE A 51 8.62 -2.54 5.43
C PHE A 51 9.79 -3.27 6.08
N SER A 52 9.54 -3.92 7.24
CA SER A 52 10.55 -4.79 7.86
C SER A 52 11.05 -5.86 6.87
N PRO A 53 12.34 -6.19 6.83
CA PRO A 53 13.37 -5.83 7.80
C PRO A 53 14.12 -4.51 7.53
N LEU A 54 13.69 -3.68 6.57
CA LEU A 54 14.36 -2.41 6.28
C LEU A 54 14.27 -1.44 7.46
N GLU A 55 15.41 -0.84 7.80
CA GLU A 55 15.50 0.21 8.82
C GLU A 55 15.47 1.62 8.21
N GLY A 56 15.47 1.73 6.89
CA GLY A 56 15.46 2.99 6.17
C GLY A 56 15.58 2.82 4.66
N PHE A 57 16.15 3.81 4.00
CA PHE A 57 16.37 3.76 2.55
C PHE A 57 17.57 2.87 2.20
N MET A 58 17.42 2.12 1.12
CA MET A 58 18.42 1.14 0.68
C MET A 58 19.74 1.79 0.27
N GLY A 59 20.85 1.18 0.66
CA GLY A 59 22.16 1.43 0.07
C GLY A 59 22.30 0.72 -1.28
N ARG A 60 23.43 0.94 -1.95
CA ARG A 60 23.70 0.41 -3.30
C ARG A 60 23.61 -1.12 -3.38
N ALA A 61 24.14 -1.80 -2.38
CA ALA A 61 24.14 -3.26 -2.36
C ALA A 61 22.72 -3.85 -2.35
N ASP A 62 21.81 -3.27 -1.55
CA ASP A 62 20.40 -3.69 -1.53
C ASP A 62 19.68 -3.33 -2.83
N VAL A 63 19.90 -2.11 -3.36
CA VAL A 63 19.31 -1.69 -4.64
C VAL A 63 19.73 -2.65 -5.75
N ASP A 64 21.01 -2.98 -5.86
CA ASP A 64 21.53 -3.90 -6.87
C ASP A 64 20.92 -5.31 -6.73
N ALA A 65 20.88 -5.84 -5.52
CA ALA A 65 20.31 -7.15 -5.25
C ALA A 65 18.79 -7.19 -5.52
N VAL A 66 18.05 -6.15 -5.14
CA VAL A 66 16.62 -6.03 -5.43
C VAL A 66 16.35 -5.93 -6.91
N VAL A 67 17.07 -5.08 -7.63
CA VAL A 67 16.90 -4.88 -9.07
C VAL A 67 17.19 -6.18 -9.83
N ASN A 68 18.29 -6.84 -9.52
CA ASN A 68 18.76 -7.98 -10.30
C ASN A 68 18.24 -9.34 -9.82
N LYS A 69 17.96 -9.52 -8.52
CA LYS A 69 17.67 -10.82 -7.89
C LYS A 69 16.36 -10.87 -7.12
N MET A 70 15.64 -9.76 -6.97
CA MET A 70 14.46 -9.64 -6.08
C MET A 70 14.77 -10.08 -4.63
N GLN A 71 15.91 -9.68 -4.11
CA GLN A 71 16.37 -9.97 -2.76
C GLN A 71 17.10 -8.75 -2.17
N LEU A 72 17.07 -8.58 -0.87
CA LEU A 72 18.02 -7.71 -0.18
C LEU A 72 19.43 -8.33 -0.21
N ALA A 73 20.45 -7.55 0.03
CA ALA A 73 21.83 -8.06 0.17
C ALA A 73 21.93 -9.13 1.27
N SER A 74 21.07 -9.06 2.27
CA SER A 74 20.93 -10.07 3.33
C SER A 74 20.28 -11.39 2.90
N GLY A 75 19.80 -11.49 1.64
CA GLY A 75 19.18 -12.69 1.06
C GLY A 75 17.66 -12.81 1.26
N TYR A 76 17.02 -11.93 2.01
CA TYR A 76 15.56 -11.92 2.11
C TYR A 76 14.91 -11.48 0.80
N VAL A 77 13.83 -12.15 0.39
CA VAL A 77 13.05 -11.74 -0.79
C VAL A 77 12.58 -10.31 -0.64
N TRP A 78 12.84 -9.48 -1.65
CA TRP A 78 12.39 -8.10 -1.73
C TRP A 78 12.34 -7.64 -3.17
N SER A 79 11.25 -7.05 -3.63
CA SER A 79 10.96 -6.97 -5.06
C SER A 79 10.96 -5.56 -5.65
N VAL A 80 10.87 -4.51 -4.83
CA VAL A 80 10.86 -3.11 -5.29
C VAL A 80 11.84 -2.26 -4.46
N PRO A 81 12.65 -1.39 -5.09
CA PRO A 81 13.58 -0.56 -4.36
C PRO A 81 12.85 0.53 -3.57
N LEU A 82 13.35 0.80 -2.35
CA LEU A 82 12.98 1.95 -1.52
C LEU A 82 14.20 2.85 -1.42
N VAL A 83 14.17 3.96 -2.14
CA VAL A 83 15.31 4.87 -2.29
C VAL A 83 14.93 6.31 -1.98
N PHE A 84 15.87 7.06 -1.42
CA PHE A 84 15.78 8.50 -1.25
C PHE A 84 16.78 9.16 -2.20
N ASP A 85 16.28 10.00 -3.08
CA ASP A 85 17.08 10.66 -4.11
C ASP A 85 17.31 12.14 -3.78
N MET A 86 18.49 12.65 -4.16
CA MET A 86 18.89 14.04 -3.99
C MET A 86 19.81 14.50 -5.13
N PRO A 87 19.64 15.74 -5.64
CA PRO A 87 20.58 16.30 -6.61
C PRO A 87 21.99 16.47 -6.02
N LYS A 88 23.02 16.14 -6.80
CA LYS A 88 24.42 16.35 -6.39
C LYS A 88 24.70 17.78 -5.92
N GLN A 89 24.15 18.75 -6.66
CA GLN A 89 24.30 20.16 -6.29
C GLN A 89 23.79 20.42 -4.86
N GLN A 90 22.64 19.90 -4.48
CA GLN A 90 22.06 20.09 -3.14
C GLN A 90 22.89 19.37 -2.06
N ILE A 91 23.45 18.20 -2.38
CA ILE A 91 24.39 17.48 -1.48
C ILE A 91 25.60 18.34 -1.20
N ASP A 92 26.20 18.96 -2.24
CA ASP A 92 27.38 19.80 -2.12
C ASP A 92 27.07 21.12 -1.39
N GLU A 93 25.98 21.81 -1.74
CA GLU A 93 25.57 23.05 -1.09
C GLU A 93 25.31 22.89 0.41
N LEU A 94 24.75 21.75 0.80
CA LEU A 94 24.50 21.39 2.20
C LEU A 94 25.70 20.68 2.84
N GLU A 95 26.80 20.46 2.11
CA GLU A 95 27.97 19.72 2.58
C GLU A 95 27.62 18.39 3.25
N ILE A 96 26.69 17.63 2.64
CA ILE A 96 26.24 16.36 3.16
C ILE A 96 27.27 15.27 2.84
N ARG A 97 27.62 14.45 3.83
CA ARG A 97 28.60 13.36 3.71
C ARG A 97 28.06 12.07 4.31
N THR A 98 28.64 10.97 3.89
CA THR A 98 28.43 9.67 4.57
C THR A 98 28.86 9.79 6.04
N GLY A 99 28.01 9.31 6.93
CA GLY A 99 28.13 9.44 8.38
C GLY A 99 27.35 10.60 8.98
N ASP A 100 26.88 11.56 8.17
CA ASP A 100 26.07 12.66 8.65
C ASP A 100 24.63 12.18 8.98
N SER A 101 23.99 12.95 9.86
CA SER A 101 22.53 12.89 10.07
C SER A 101 21.88 14.14 9.53
N ILE A 102 20.80 14.00 8.79
CA ILE A 102 19.99 15.11 8.27
C ILE A 102 18.55 14.98 8.73
N LEU A 103 17.86 16.11 8.83
CA LEU A 103 16.44 16.16 9.15
C LEU A 103 15.63 16.31 7.86
N LEU A 104 14.88 15.29 7.49
CA LEU A 104 13.89 15.41 6.43
C LEU A 104 12.65 16.14 6.98
N THR A 105 12.14 17.10 6.21
CA THR A 105 10.98 17.93 6.61
C THR A 105 9.89 17.89 5.56
N PHE A 106 8.65 17.97 6.00
CA PHE A 106 7.50 18.08 5.11
C PHE A 106 6.62 19.27 5.51
N ARG A 107 6.41 20.21 4.59
CA ARG A 107 5.68 21.47 4.86
C ARG A 107 6.23 22.15 6.12
N GLU A 108 7.56 22.28 6.16
CA GLU A 108 8.33 22.87 7.28
C GLU A 108 8.26 22.09 8.61
N LYS A 109 7.52 20.97 8.67
CA LYS A 109 7.41 20.13 9.86
C LYS A 109 8.49 19.04 9.86
N PRO A 110 9.16 18.79 11.00
CA PRO A 110 10.07 17.67 11.16
C PRO A 110 9.40 16.34 10.86
N LEU A 111 10.07 15.47 10.11
CA LEU A 111 9.56 14.16 9.72
C LEU A 111 10.42 13.04 10.29
N VAL A 112 11.63 12.87 9.76
CA VAL A 112 12.57 11.83 10.18
C VAL A 112 13.98 12.38 10.23
N ILE A 113 14.80 11.78 11.09
CA ILE A 113 16.25 11.85 11.01
C ILE A 113 16.67 10.73 10.05
N LEU A 114 17.41 11.08 9.00
CA LEU A 114 18.09 10.13 8.12
C LEU A 114 19.57 10.10 8.50
N GLU A 115 20.03 8.96 9.01
CA GLU A 115 21.43 8.66 9.31
C GLU A 115 22.06 8.10 8.02
N ILE A 116 22.87 8.89 7.32
CA ILE A 116 23.39 8.58 5.99
C ILE A 116 24.53 7.58 6.10
N GLU A 117 24.33 6.37 5.57
CA GLU A 117 25.31 5.30 5.54
C GLU A 117 26.06 5.24 4.20
N GLU A 118 25.40 5.67 3.12
CA GLU A 118 25.98 5.66 1.78
C GLU A 118 25.36 6.73 0.88
N ILE A 119 26.20 7.36 0.02
CA ILE A 119 25.79 8.23 -1.07
C ILE A 119 26.28 7.59 -2.37
N PHE A 120 25.36 7.29 -3.31
CA PHE A 120 25.70 6.55 -4.52
C PHE A 120 24.84 6.97 -5.72
N THR A 121 25.26 6.54 -6.90
CA THR A 121 24.50 6.66 -8.14
C THR A 121 24.06 5.28 -8.60
N TYR A 122 22.96 5.19 -9.34
CA TYR A 122 22.50 3.94 -9.93
C TYR A 122 21.90 4.17 -11.32
N ASP A 123 22.04 3.18 -12.20
CA ASP A 123 21.49 3.23 -13.55
C ASP A 123 19.96 3.13 -13.49
N LYS A 124 19.28 4.24 -13.84
CA LYS A 124 17.83 4.35 -13.80
C LYS A 124 17.14 3.56 -14.90
N GLU A 125 17.79 3.42 -16.06
CA GLU A 125 17.25 2.64 -17.17
C GLU A 125 17.27 1.14 -16.83
N LEU A 126 18.39 0.66 -16.30
CA LEU A 126 18.51 -0.71 -15.78
C LEU A 126 17.46 -0.95 -14.67
N MET A 127 17.33 -0.03 -13.71
CA MET A 127 16.34 -0.12 -12.64
C MET A 127 14.93 -0.22 -13.22
N ALA A 128 14.56 0.69 -14.11
CA ALA A 128 13.23 0.70 -14.72
C ALA A 128 12.95 -0.59 -15.50
N GLY A 129 13.85 -0.98 -16.39
CA GLY A 129 13.71 -2.20 -17.20
C GLY A 129 13.54 -3.47 -16.36
N LYS A 130 14.32 -3.59 -15.27
CA LYS A 130 14.26 -4.78 -14.38
C LYS A 130 13.02 -4.79 -13.48
N ILE A 131 12.60 -3.63 -12.95
CA ILE A 131 11.47 -3.54 -12.02
C ILE A 131 10.13 -3.61 -12.76
N PHE A 132 9.99 -2.91 -13.88
CA PHE A 132 8.71 -2.77 -14.58
C PHE A 132 8.60 -3.64 -15.85
N GLY A 133 9.68 -4.28 -16.29
CA GLY A 133 9.71 -5.03 -17.53
C GLY A 133 9.68 -4.14 -18.79
N THR A 134 9.78 -2.84 -18.64
CA THR A 134 9.75 -1.84 -19.71
C THR A 134 10.55 -0.59 -19.32
N THR A 135 11.00 0.16 -20.32
CA THR A 135 11.63 1.48 -20.16
C THR A 135 10.75 2.61 -20.68
N GLU A 136 9.51 2.31 -21.08
CA GLU A 136 8.59 3.29 -21.65
C GLU A 136 8.10 4.30 -20.58
N THR A 137 8.28 5.58 -20.81
CA THR A 137 7.87 6.66 -19.89
C THR A 137 6.36 6.85 -19.76
N LYS A 138 5.56 6.20 -20.63
CA LYS A 138 4.11 6.11 -20.45
C LYS A 138 3.75 5.32 -19.20
N HIS A 139 4.57 4.33 -18.81
CA HIS A 139 4.42 3.60 -17.57
C HIS A 139 4.72 4.51 -16.37
N PRO A 140 3.79 4.67 -15.40
CA PRO A 140 3.95 5.64 -14.31
C PRO A 140 5.16 5.35 -13.41
N GLY A 141 5.48 4.08 -13.17
CA GLY A 141 6.65 3.66 -12.41
C GLY A 141 7.96 3.99 -13.12
N VAL A 142 8.04 3.80 -14.43
CA VAL A 142 9.21 4.18 -15.24
C VAL A 142 9.41 5.70 -15.22
N ARG A 143 8.33 6.47 -15.43
CA ARG A 143 8.39 7.93 -15.37
C ARG A 143 8.88 8.42 -14.01
N ARG A 144 8.42 7.80 -12.92
CA ARG A 144 8.90 8.09 -11.56
C ARG A 144 10.39 7.79 -11.43
N THR A 145 10.85 6.63 -11.90
CA THR A 145 12.26 6.22 -11.82
C THR A 145 13.19 7.18 -12.58
N TYR A 146 12.79 7.61 -13.78
CA TYR A 146 13.54 8.61 -14.51
C TYR A 146 13.50 10.02 -13.88
N GLY A 147 12.46 10.32 -13.11
CA GLY A 147 12.31 11.55 -12.34
C GLY A 147 13.11 11.62 -11.05
N TYR A 148 13.79 10.55 -10.64
CA TYR A 148 14.73 10.63 -9.51
C TYR A 148 15.90 11.55 -9.83
N ALA A 149 16.46 12.18 -8.81
CA ALA A 149 17.71 12.91 -8.92
C ALA A 149 18.88 11.97 -9.24
N ASP A 150 20.07 12.52 -9.43
CA ASP A 150 21.26 11.76 -9.88
C ASP A 150 21.95 10.95 -8.79
N HIS A 151 21.72 11.28 -7.52
CA HIS A 151 22.28 10.58 -6.38
C HIS A 151 21.19 10.00 -5.48
N PHE A 152 21.53 8.91 -4.82
CA PHE A 152 20.71 8.25 -3.80
C PHE A 152 21.44 8.24 -2.47
N LEU A 153 20.71 8.45 -1.39
CA LEU A 153 21.20 8.42 -0.02
C LEU A 153 20.57 7.20 0.69
N GLY A 154 21.38 6.19 0.94
CA GLY A 154 21.00 5.02 1.73
C GLY A 154 21.31 5.26 3.21
N GLY A 155 20.45 4.73 4.09
CA GLY A 155 20.67 4.86 5.52
C GLY A 155 19.41 4.69 6.35
N ARG A 156 19.56 4.69 7.67
CA ARG A 156 18.48 4.44 8.60
C ARG A 156 17.61 5.67 8.81
N VAL A 157 16.31 5.46 8.91
CA VAL A 157 15.36 6.53 9.26
C VAL A 157 14.85 6.36 10.69
N THR A 158 14.69 7.47 11.40
CA THR A 158 14.05 7.50 12.72
C THR A 158 12.98 8.59 12.71
N LEU A 159 11.72 8.20 12.87
CA LEU A 159 10.59 9.13 12.88
C LEU A 159 10.65 9.99 14.15
N VAL A 160 10.58 11.31 13.99
CA VAL A 160 10.77 12.25 15.11
C VAL A 160 9.48 12.53 15.89
N SER A 161 8.33 12.22 15.30
CA SER A 161 7.02 12.39 15.94
C SER A 161 5.98 11.49 15.28
N GLU A 162 4.98 11.08 16.05
CA GLU A 162 3.86 10.31 15.52
C GLU A 162 3.06 11.13 14.50
N PRO A 163 2.61 10.51 13.39
CA PRO A 163 1.76 11.18 12.44
C PRO A 163 0.37 11.46 13.04
N ILE A 164 -0.22 12.56 12.63
CA ILE A 164 -1.62 12.86 12.93
C ILE A 164 -2.49 12.23 11.86
N ILE A 165 -3.34 11.31 12.27
CA ILE A 165 -4.38 10.74 11.42
C ILE A 165 -5.69 11.47 11.71
N ARG A 166 -6.30 12.05 10.68
CA ARG A 166 -7.55 12.80 10.78
C ARG A 166 -8.71 11.89 11.24
N GLU A 167 -9.56 12.38 12.14
CA GLU A 167 -10.82 11.70 12.48
C GLU A 167 -11.79 11.71 11.27
N PRO A 168 -12.62 10.67 11.08
CA PRO A 168 -12.74 9.46 11.92
C PRO A 168 -11.77 8.33 11.53
N PHE A 169 -10.74 8.61 10.72
CA PHE A 169 -9.86 7.58 10.12
C PHE A 169 -8.81 7.04 11.08
N LYS A 170 -8.58 7.72 12.22
CA LYS A 170 -7.61 7.31 13.25
C LYS A 170 -7.85 5.88 13.75
N ARG A 171 -9.10 5.47 13.89
CA ARG A 171 -9.47 4.10 14.31
C ARG A 171 -8.94 2.99 13.38
N PHE A 172 -8.62 3.33 12.13
CA PHE A 172 -8.07 2.41 11.14
C PHE A 172 -6.53 2.46 11.04
N TRP A 173 -5.88 3.42 11.73
CA TRP A 173 -4.44 3.47 11.79
C TRP A 173 -3.91 2.47 12.81
N LYS A 174 -3.39 1.35 12.32
CA LYS A 174 -2.89 0.25 13.13
C LYS A 174 -1.53 -0.19 12.61
N PRO A 175 -0.43 0.38 13.15
CA PRO A 175 0.91 -0.10 12.84
C PRO A 175 1.06 -1.61 13.08
N PRO A 176 1.99 -2.29 12.39
CA PRO A 176 2.14 -3.74 12.47
C PRO A 176 2.18 -4.30 13.89
N ALA A 177 2.92 -3.68 14.80
CA ALA A 177 3.01 -4.14 16.19
C ALA A 177 1.65 -4.09 16.93
N VAL A 178 0.85 -3.06 16.67
CA VAL A 178 -0.50 -2.90 17.24
C VAL A 178 -1.46 -3.89 16.59
N LEU A 179 -1.48 -3.93 15.25
CA LEU A 179 -2.40 -4.80 14.52
C LEU A 179 -2.19 -6.27 14.84
N ARG A 180 -0.94 -6.73 14.89
CA ARG A 180 -0.62 -8.12 15.25
C ARG A 180 -1.17 -8.51 16.62
N LYS A 181 -1.11 -7.62 17.61
CA LYS A 181 -1.71 -7.83 18.94
C LYS A 181 -3.24 -7.91 18.85
N GLU A 182 -3.87 -7.04 18.06
CA GLU A 182 -5.32 -7.07 17.87
C GLU A 182 -5.79 -8.35 17.16
N LEU A 183 -5.09 -8.80 16.12
CA LEU A 183 -5.42 -10.02 15.40
C LEU A 183 -5.29 -11.24 16.32
N ALA A 184 -4.24 -11.31 17.14
CA ALA A 184 -4.05 -12.36 18.14
C ALA A 184 -5.17 -12.33 19.20
N ALA A 185 -5.54 -11.16 19.71
CA ALA A 185 -6.62 -11.00 20.67
C ALA A 185 -8.00 -11.41 20.10
N LYS A 186 -8.20 -11.25 18.79
CA LYS A 186 -9.39 -11.75 18.06
C LYS A 186 -9.34 -13.27 17.80
N GLY A 187 -8.26 -13.96 18.12
CA GLY A 187 -8.06 -15.37 17.80
C GLY A 187 -7.83 -15.63 16.30
N TRP A 188 -7.32 -14.66 15.56
CA TRP A 188 -7.04 -14.83 14.13
C TRP A 188 -5.72 -15.58 13.92
N GLU A 189 -5.80 -16.90 13.95
CA GLU A 189 -4.67 -17.78 13.64
C GLU A 189 -4.29 -17.75 12.16
N ARG A 190 -5.30 -17.52 11.29
CA ARG A 190 -5.14 -17.43 9.84
C ARG A 190 -5.86 -16.19 9.34
N ALA A 191 -5.10 -15.14 9.08
CA ALA A 191 -5.63 -13.92 8.48
C ALA A 191 -5.33 -13.91 6.97
N VAL A 192 -6.36 -13.67 6.14
CA VAL A 192 -6.20 -13.41 4.71
C VAL A 192 -6.35 -11.93 4.42
N ALA A 193 -5.35 -11.34 3.78
CA ALA A 193 -5.35 -9.92 3.47
C ALA A 193 -5.93 -9.60 2.10
N HIS A 194 -6.66 -8.48 2.01
CA HIS A 194 -7.11 -7.83 0.79
C HIS A 194 -6.54 -6.42 0.69
N GLN A 195 -5.79 -6.14 -0.38
CA GLN A 195 -5.35 -4.78 -0.68
C GLN A 195 -6.32 -4.12 -1.65
N THR A 196 -6.65 -2.86 -1.42
CA THR A 196 -7.54 -2.14 -2.31
C THR A 196 -7.23 -0.66 -2.42
N ARG A 197 -7.55 -0.09 -3.59
CA ARG A 197 -7.62 1.35 -3.87
C ARG A 197 -9.01 1.74 -4.39
N ASN A 198 -9.96 0.86 -4.24
CA ASN A 198 -11.32 1.06 -4.74
C ASN A 198 -12.35 0.92 -3.62
N VAL A 199 -13.46 1.59 -3.80
CA VAL A 199 -14.68 1.31 -3.07
C VAL A 199 -15.15 -0.12 -3.40
N PRO A 200 -15.63 -0.92 -2.44
CA PRO A 200 -16.00 -2.30 -2.70
C PRO A 200 -17.30 -2.39 -3.49
N HIS A 201 -17.28 -3.20 -4.54
CA HIS A 201 -18.48 -3.72 -5.17
C HIS A 201 -18.63 -5.20 -4.83
N THR A 202 -19.75 -5.83 -5.20
CA THR A 202 -20.03 -7.24 -4.84
C THR A 202 -18.98 -8.22 -5.36
N GLY A 203 -18.30 -7.91 -6.47
CA GLY A 203 -17.16 -8.71 -6.93
C GLY A 203 -15.99 -8.71 -5.95
N HIS A 204 -15.69 -7.57 -5.31
CA HIS A 204 -14.66 -7.51 -4.24
C HIS A 204 -15.13 -8.25 -2.98
N GLU A 205 -16.40 -8.08 -2.60
CA GLU A 205 -16.99 -8.81 -1.47
C GLU A 205 -16.86 -10.32 -1.65
N TRP A 206 -17.19 -10.84 -2.83
CA TRP A 206 -17.09 -12.27 -3.13
C TRP A 206 -15.65 -12.74 -3.29
N LEU A 207 -14.77 -11.89 -3.79
CA LEU A 207 -13.32 -12.16 -3.79
C LEU A 207 -12.82 -12.41 -2.36
N MET A 208 -13.18 -11.53 -1.43
CA MET A 208 -12.80 -11.66 -0.01
C MET A 208 -13.41 -12.92 0.64
N LYS A 209 -14.71 -13.18 0.41
CA LYS A 209 -15.39 -14.37 0.93
C LYS A 209 -14.82 -15.67 0.34
N GLY A 210 -14.54 -15.69 -0.95
CA GLY A 210 -13.93 -16.83 -1.63
C GLY A 210 -12.51 -17.10 -1.13
N ALA A 211 -11.70 -16.06 -0.97
CA ALA A 211 -10.36 -16.19 -0.41
C ALA A 211 -10.37 -16.63 1.05
N TRP A 212 -11.27 -16.09 1.88
CA TRP A 212 -11.49 -16.51 3.25
C TRP A 212 -11.83 -18.00 3.33
N PHE A 213 -12.77 -18.46 2.52
CA PHE A 213 -13.17 -19.88 2.46
C PHE A 213 -12.03 -20.76 1.95
N ALA A 214 -11.37 -20.41 0.86
CA ALA A 214 -10.30 -21.21 0.25
C ALA A 214 -9.06 -21.35 1.16
N SER A 215 -8.74 -20.31 1.92
CA SER A 215 -7.62 -20.32 2.86
C SER A 215 -8.00 -20.87 4.25
N GLN A 216 -9.28 -21.19 4.48
CA GLN A 216 -9.80 -21.52 5.81
C GLN A 216 -9.37 -20.47 6.86
N ALA A 217 -9.41 -19.20 6.45
CA ALA A 217 -9.01 -18.11 7.32
C ALA A 217 -10.01 -17.90 8.46
N THR A 218 -9.51 -17.42 9.59
CA THR A 218 -10.31 -16.97 10.73
C THR A 218 -10.74 -15.53 10.60
N GLY A 219 -10.02 -14.76 9.74
CA GLY A 219 -10.38 -13.37 9.50
C GLY A 219 -9.89 -12.82 8.15
N VAL A 220 -10.53 -11.74 7.72
CA VAL A 220 -10.19 -10.97 6.52
C VAL A 220 -9.71 -9.58 6.95
N LEU A 221 -8.46 -9.27 6.65
CA LEU A 221 -7.88 -7.95 6.84
C LEU A 221 -7.96 -7.17 5.53
N VAL A 222 -8.69 -6.07 5.50
CA VAL A 222 -8.72 -5.16 4.37
C VAL A 222 -7.76 -4.01 4.59
N ASN A 223 -6.85 -3.80 3.63
CA ASN A 223 -5.91 -2.69 3.65
C ASN A 223 -6.21 -1.69 2.53
N PRO A 224 -6.98 -0.63 2.79
CA PRO A 224 -7.01 0.53 1.92
C PRO A 224 -5.63 1.16 1.82
N VAL A 225 -5.17 1.37 0.59
CA VAL A 225 -3.90 2.05 0.33
C VAL A 225 -4.16 3.54 0.19
N VAL A 226 -3.65 4.31 1.14
CA VAL A 226 -3.66 5.77 1.15
C VAL A 226 -2.36 6.27 0.55
N GLY A 227 -2.45 6.92 -0.60
CA GLY A 227 -1.28 7.35 -1.37
C GLY A 227 -1.61 8.48 -2.34
N GLU A 228 -0.71 8.69 -3.29
CA GLU A 228 -0.92 9.69 -4.34
C GLU A 228 -2.19 9.38 -5.15
N LYS A 229 -3.02 10.38 -5.30
CA LYS A 229 -4.27 10.32 -6.05
C LYS A 229 -4.17 11.01 -7.38
N ARG A 230 -5.00 10.56 -8.32
CA ARG A 230 -5.17 11.16 -9.63
C ARG A 230 -6.63 11.52 -9.85
N ALA A 231 -6.90 12.51 -10.68
CA ALA A 231 -8.25 12.83 -11.09
C ALA A 231 -8.97 11.58 -11.60
N GLY A 232 -10.19 11.35 -11.11
CA GLY A 232 -11.01 10.17 -11.41
C GLY A 232 -10.78 8.95 -10.52
N ASP A 233 -9.77 8.92 -9.63
CA ASP A 233 -9.69 7.93 -8.56
C ASP A 233 -10.80 8.17 -7.53
N TYR A 234 -11.21 7.16 -6.75
CA TYR A 234 -12.01 7.41 -5.56
C TYR A 234 -11.21 8.18 -4.52
N ILE A 235 -11.86 9.09 -3.79
CA ILE A 235 -11.24 9.74 -2.61
C ILE A 235 -10.92 8.70 -1.54
N ASP A 236 -9.87 8.92 -0.74
CA ASP A 236 -9.43 7.97 0.29
C ASP A 236 -10.53 7.69 1.30
N GLU A 237 -11.26 8.71 1.69
CA GLU A 237 -12.35 8.67 2.66
C GLU A 237 -13.45 7.71 2.22
N ALA A 238 -13.91 7.82 0.97
CA ALA A 238 -14.91 6.92 0.41
C ALA A 238 -14.43 5.46 0.36
N ILE A 239 -13.15 5.24 0.04
CA ILE A 239 -12.57 3.90 0.03
C ILE A 239 -12.56 3.31 1.43
N ILE A 240 -12.04 4.04 2.41
CA ILE A 240 -11.87 3.57 3.80
C ILE A 240 -13.23 3.24 4.42
N LEU A 241 -14.16 4.19 4.38
CA LEU A 241 -15.50 4.03 4.95
C LEU A 241 -16.32 3.00 4.21
N GLY A 242 -16.20 2.93 2.87
CA GLY A 242 -16.87 1.92 2.06
C GLY A 242 -16.41 0.50 2.36
N GLN A 243 -15.15 0.28 2.76
CA GLN A 243 -14.69 -1.04 3.20
C GLN A 243 -15.23 -1.40 4.59
N ASP A 244 -15.29 -0.44 5.52
CA ASP A 244 -15.76 -0.71 6.88
C ASP A 244 -17.28 -0.96 6.94
N VAL A 245 -18.07 -0.26 6.15
CA VAL A 245 -19.53 -0.42 6.11
C VAL A 245 -19.98 -1.84 5.72
N LEU A 246 -19.16 -2.61 5.01
CA LEU A 246 -19.47 -4.03 4.74
C LEU A 246 -19.64 -4.85 6.01
N ARG A 247 -18.85 -4.54 7.06
CA ARG A 247 -18.96 -5.16 8.38
C ARG A 247 -20.14 -4.57 9.14
N GLU A 248 -20.29 -3.25 9.18
CA GLU A 248 -21.35 -2.55 9.90
C GLU A 248 -22.75 -2.93 9.37
N ALA A 249 -22.88 -3.14 8.06
CA ALA A 249 -24.11 -3.61 7.42
C ALA A 249 -24.31 -5.14 7.44
N GLY A 250 -23.43 -5.88 8.11
CA GLY A 250 -23.57 -7.33 8.31
C GLY A 250 -23.23 -8.19 7.09
N TYR A 251 -22.59 -7.64 6.03
CA TYR A 251 -22.10 -8.45 4.90
C TYR A 251 -20.90 -9.31 5.27
N PHE A 252 -20.18 -8.91 6.31
CA PHE A 252 -19.23 -9.72 7.06
C PHE A 252 -19.57 -9.68 8.53
N ARG A 253 -19.32 -10.78 9.24
CA ARG A 253 -19.41 -10.80 10.70
C ARG A 253 -18.36 -9.86 11.30
N GLU A 254 -18.68 -9.26 12.43
CA GLU A 254 -17.81 -8.30 13.12
C GLU A 254 -16.47 -8.88 13.53
N ASP A 255 -16.48 -10.15 13.95
CA ASP A 255 -15.30 -10.87 14.42
C ASP A 255 -14.38 -11.38 13.28
N VAL A 256 -14.83 -11.37 12.02
CA VAL A 256 -14.07 -11.89 10.88
C VAL A 256 -13.58 -10.83 9.88
N HIS A 257 -13.91 -9.57 10.10
CA HIS A 257 -13.51 -8.48 9.17
C HIS A 257 -12.86 -7.33 9.94
N ALA A 258 -11.76 -6.81 9.42
CA ALA A 258 -11.09 -5.64 9.95
C ALA A 258 -10.51 -4.79 8.82
N VAL A 259 -10.44 -3.49 9.06
CA VAL A 259 -9.83 -2.51 8.15
C VAL A 259 -8.61 -1.90 8.82
N SER A 260 -7.49 -1.80 8.10
CA SER A 260 -6.27 -1.13 8.56
C SER A 260 -5.62 -0.38 7.40
N LEU A 261 -5.18 0.86 7.63
CA LEU A 261 -4.57 1.70 6.60
C LEU A 261 -3.15 1.26 6.27
N LEU A 262 -2.79 1.44 5.01
CA LEU A 262 -1.41 1.38 4.54
C LEU A 262 -1.08 2.69 3.80
N PHE A 263 -0.04 3.39 4.23
CA PHE A 263 0.50 4.55 3.53
C PHE A 263 1.53 4.10 2.51
N TRP A 264 1.16 4.14 1.23
CA TRP A 264 1.98 3.68 0.12
C TRP A 264 1.58 4.31 -1.20
N ASP A 265 2.55 4.70 -2.00
CA ASP A 265 2.33 5.11 -3.38
C ASP A 265 2.61 3.95 -4.33
N MET A 266 1.57 3.45 -4.97
CA MET A 266 1.66 2.34 -5.92
C MET A 266 2.75 2.60 -6.97
N ARG A 267 3.58 1.61 -7.20
CA ARG A 267 4.62 1.62 -8.25
C ARG A 267 4.09 1.13 -9.58
N TYR A 268 3.00 0.38 -9.55
CA TYR A 268 2.43 -0.32 -10.71
C TYR A 268 3.41 -1.33 -11.33
N ALA A 269 4.26 -1.94 -10.49
CA ALA A 269 5.26 -2.91 -10.92
C ALA A 269 4.70 -4.33 -11.12
N GLY A 270 3.36 -4.47 -11.22
CA GLY A 270 2.69 -5.74 -11.50
C GLY A 270 3.16 -6.88 -10.61
N PRO A 271 3.80 -7.94 -11.21
CA PRO A 271 4.26 -9.10 -10.45
C PRO A 271 5.21 -8.76 -9.29
N ARG A 272 6.16 -7.86 -9.50
CA ARG A 272 7.10 -7.47 -8.43
C ARG A 272 6.40 -6.75 -7.29
N GLU A 273 5.45 -5.87 -7.61
CA GLU A 273 4.68 -5.20 -6.55
C GLU A 273 3.75 -6.16 -5.81
N ALA A 274 3.26 -7.22 -6.46
CA ALA A 274 2.50 -8.28 -5.79
C ALA A 274 3.32 -8.96 -4.70
N VAL A 275 4.59 -9.27 -4.96
CA VAL A 275 5.52 -9.83 -3.95
C VAL A 275 5.73 -8.84 -2.79
N PHE A 276 5.95 -7.55 -3.08
CA PHE A 276 6.08 -6.52 -2.06
C PHE A 276 4.81 -6.42 -1.20
N HIS A 277 3.64 -6.46 -1.82
CA HIS A 277 2.37 -6.46 -1.11
C HIS A 277 2.20 -7.66 -0.17
N ALA A 278 2.68 -8.84 -0.58
CA ALA A 278 2.70 -10.03 0.26
C ALA A 278 3.59 -9.83 1.49
N ILE A 279 4.81 -9.28 1.31
CA ILE A 279 5.74 -8.98 2.40
C ILE A 279 5.12 -8.04 3.43
N VAL A 280 4.50 -6.95 2.97
CA VAL A 280 3.83 -5.98 3.85
C VAL A 280 2.74 -6.67 4.68
N ARG A 281 1.93 -7.56 4.09
CA ARG A 281 0.85 -8.27 4.81
C ARG A 281 1.39 -9.28 5.79
N LYS A 282 2.52 -9.92 5.48
CA LYS A 282 3.24 -10.74 6.45
C LYS A 282 3.67 -9.93 7.66
N ASN A 283 4.20 -8.72 7.45
CA ASN A 283 4.55 -7.82 8.54
C ASN A 283 3.35 -7.41 9.38
N LEU A 284 2.18 -7.25 8.78
CA LEU A 284 0.91 -7.01 9.46
C LEU A 284 0.35 -8.21 10.24
N GLY A 285 0.96 -9.40 10.12
CA GLY A 285 0.53 -10.62 10.83
C GLY A 285 -0.41 -11.50 10.02
N CYS A 286 -0.58 -11.24 8.73
CA CYS A 286 -1.37 -12.12 7.86
C CYS A 286 -0.56 -13.35 7.45
N THR A 287 -1.25 -14.48 7.37
CA THR A 287 -0.71 -15.75 6.88
C THR A 287 -0.99 -15.97 5.40
N HIS A 288 -1.97 -15.26 4.87
CA HIS A 288 -2.42 -15.35 3.48
C HIS A 288 -2.63 -13.96 2.89
N HIS A 289 -2.39 -13.80 1.60
CA HIS A 289 -2.75 -12.61 0.84
C HIS A 289 -3.44 -12.99 -0.47
N MET A 290 -4.58 -12.37 -0.77
CA MET A 290 -5.32 -12.65 -1.99
C MET A 290 -4.86 -11.76 -3.14
N PHE A 291 -4.73 -12.38 -4.32
CA PHE A 291 -4.37 -11.74 -5.56
C PHE A 291 -5.47 -11.97 -6.58
N GLY A 292 -6.12 -10.91 -7.02
CA GLY A 292 -7.08 -10.93 -8.11
C GLY A 292 -6.40 -10.81 -9.47
N ARG A 293 -7.20 -10.68 -10.53
CA ARG A 293 -6.70 -10.36 -11.85
C ARG A 293 -6.04 -8.97 -11.85
N ASP A 294 -5.07 -8.76 -12.73
CA ASP A 294 -4.38 -7.47 -12.96
C ASP A 294 -3.83 -6.82 -11.66
N HIS A 295 -3.37 -7.64 -10.70
CA HIS A 295 -2.91 -7.15 -9.42
C HIS A 295 -1.70 -6.22 -9.58
N ALA A 296 -1.81 -4.98 -9.12
CA ALA A 296 -0.80 -3.93 -9.20
C ALA A 296 -0.30 -3.62 -10.62
N GLY A 297 -1.02 -4.04 -11.64
CA GLY A 297 -0.73 -3.72 -13.03
C GLY A 297 -1.27 -2.34 -13.45
N VAL A 298 -0.86 -1.91 -14.62
CA VAL A 298 -1.33 -0.69 -15.29
C VAL A 298 -1.29 -0.90 -16.81
N GLY A 299 -2.32 -0.42 -17.53
CA GLY A 299 -2.42 -0.61 -18.98
C GLY A 299 -2.28 -2.08 -19.37
N ASP A 300 -1.56 -2.33 -20.45
CA ASP A 300 -1.32 -3.67 -21.01
C ASP A 300 0.13 -4.15 -20.81
N TYR A 301 0.85 -3.59 -19.83
CA TYR A 301 2.25 -3.93 -19.60
C TYR A 301 2.47 -5.33 -19.02
N TYR A 302 1.45 -5.91 -18.38
CA TYR A 302 1.52 -7.22 -17.75
C TYR A 302 0.34 -8.08 -18.20
N GLY A 303 0.57 -9.39 -18.26
CA GLY A 303 -0.52 -10.34 -18.46
C GLY A 303 -1.45 -10.40 -17.25
N THR A 304 -2.73 -10.66 -17.49
CA THR A 304 -3.81 -10.64 -16.48
C THR A 304 -3.50 -11.38 -15.19
N TYR A 305 -2.70 -12.44 -15.25
CA TYR A 305 -2.34 -13.29 -14.11
C TYR A 305 -0.82 -13.40 -13.89
N ASP A 306 -0.01 -12.50 -14.40
CA ASP A 306 1.45 -12.55 -14.20
C ASP A 306 1.82 -12.33 -12.74
N ALA A 307 1.03 -11.55 -11.99
CA ALA A 307 1.16 -11.41 -10.55
C ALA A 307 0.91 -12.73 -9.77
N HIS A 308 0.24 -13.72 -10.38
CA HIS A 308 0.10 -15.06 -9.81
C HIS A 308 1.34 -15.91 -10.05
N LYS A 309 1.85 -15.90 -11.29
CA LYS A 309 2.95 -16.75 -11.74
C LYS A 309 4.28 -16.44 -11.05
N ILE A 310 4.48 -15.19 -10.58
CA ILE A 310 5.75 -14.81 -9.97
C ILE A 310 6.05 -15.61 -8.71
N PHE A 311 5.02 -16.03 -7.96
CA PHE A 311 5.19 -16.82 -6.74
C PHE A 311 5.74 -18.22 -6.99
N ASP A 312 5.64 -18.75 -8.22
CA ASP A 312 6.26 -20.02 -8.63
C ASP A 312 7.76 -19.87 -8.95
N THR A 313 8.25 -18.64 -9.08
CA THR A 313 9.62 -18.33 -9.54
C THR A 313 10.53 -17.77 -8.46
N ILE A 314 10.00 -17.47 -7.29
CA ILE A 314 10.74 -16.89 -6.16
C ILE A 314 10.77 -17.83 -4.96
N PRO A 315 11.73 -17.70 -4.04
CA PRO A 315 11.70 -18.41 -2.78
C PRO A 315 10.44 -18.10 -1.96
N ASP A 316 10.06 -19.03 -1.08
CA ASP A 316 8.90 -18.83 -0.18
C ASP A 316 9.07 -17.54 0.65
N VAL A 317 8.15 -16.63 0.47
CA VAL A 317 8.09 -15.34 1.22
C VAL A 317 7.62 -15.57 2.66
N GLY A 318 7.06 -16.76 2.95
CA GLY A 318 6.48 -17.09 4.25
C GLY A 318 5.08 -16.48 4.46
N ILE A 319 4.34 -16.24 3.37
CA ILE A 319 2.92 -15.92 3.35
C ILE A 319 2.30 -16.62 2.13
N TYR A 320 1.15 -17.26 2.32
CA TYR A 320 0.50 -18.00 1.24
C TYR A 320 -0.21 -17.07 0.25
N PRO A 321 0.11 -17.10 -1.04
CA PRO A 321 -0.67 -16.41 -2.06
C PRO A 321 -2.00 -17.15 -2.30
N VAL A 322 -3.12 -16.48 -2.12
CA VAL A 322 -4.45 -16.97 -2.51
C VAL A 322 -4.74 -16.42 -3.89
N LEU A 323 -4.49 -17.22 -4.92
CA LEU A 323 -4.60 -16.83 -6.31
C LEU A 323 -6.03 -16.98 -6.79
N THR A 324 -6.70 -15.85 -7.04
CA THR A 324 -8.11 -15.83 -7.40
C THR A 324 -8.30 -15.33 -8.82
N LYS A 325 -9.21 -15.98 -9.55
CA LYS A 325 -9.69 -15.50 -10.85
C LYS A 325 -10.87 -14.55 -10.68
N GLU A 326 -11.49 -14.16 -11.78
CA GLU A 326 -12.57 -13.20 -11.80
C GLU A 326 -13.87 -13.76 -11.21
N TRP A 327 -14.49 -12.98 -10.33
CA TRP A 327 -15.86 -13.19 -9.90
C TRP A 327 -16.81 -12.40 -10.80
N TYR A 328 -17.95 -12.98 -11.18
CA TYR A 328 -18.94 -12.34 -12.04
C TYR A 328 -20.37 -12.81 -11.71
N TYR A 329 -21.35 -12.07 -12.18
CA TYR A 329 -22.73 -12.49 -12.11
C TYR A 329 -23.11 -13.36 -13.31
N CYS A 330 -23.73 -14.50 -13.05
CA CYS A 330 -24.31 -15.37 -14.07
C CYS A 330 -25.85 -15.31 -13.98
N PRO A 331 -26.55 -14.73 -14.96
CA PRO A 331 -28.01 -14.66 -14.94
C PRO A 331 -28.68 -16.03 -15.06
N VAL A 332 -28.04 -17.03 -15.67
CA VAL A 332 -28.55 -18.38 -15.76
C VAL A 332 -28.50 -19.11 -14.41
N CYS A 333 -27.40 -18.94 -13.65
CA CYS A 333 -27.31 -19.45 -12.28
C CYS A 333 -28.04 -18.55 -11.26
N ALA A 334 -28.50 -17.38 -11.67
CA ALA A 334 -29.08 -16.34 -10.82
C ALA A 334 -28.22 -15.97 -9.62
N GLY A 335 -26.89 -15.93 -9.79
CA GLY A 335 -25.98 -15.68 -8.68
C GLY A 335 -24.55 -15.30 -9.10
N ILE A 336 -23.77 -14.90 -8.08
CA ILE A 336 -22.34 -14.64 -8.24
C ILE A 336 -21.59 -15.96 -8.35
N THR A 337 -20.71 -16.07 -9.30
CA THR A 337 -19.91 -17.26 -9.56
C THR A 337 -18.48 -16.91 -9.95
N TYR A 338 -17.65 -17.92 -10.09
CA TYR A 338 -16.22 -17.81 -10.26
C TYR A 338 -15.80 -18.30 -11.65
N GLU A 339 -14.81 -17.65 -12.25
CA GLU A 339 -14.27 -18.03 -13.55
C GLU A 339 -13.73 -19.47 -13.52
N GLY A 340 -14.12 -20.27 -14.48
CA GLY A 340 -13.78 -21.68 -14.59
C GLY A 340 -14.67 -22.64 -13.80
N LEU A 341 -15.58 -22.15 -12.94
CA LEU A 341 -16.52 -23.00 -12.20
C LEU A 341 -17.88 -23.09 -12.90
N CYS A 342 -18.41 -21.98 -13.39
CA CYS A 342 -19.70 -21.94 -14.07
C CYS A 342 -19.58 -22.25 -15.57
N GLY A 343 -20.40 -23.15 -16.09
CA GLY A 343 -20.42 -23.49 -17.52
C GLY A 343 -21.03 -22.44 -18.45
N HIS A 344 -21.73 -21.43 -17.91
CA HIS A 344 -22.46 -20.42 -18.69
C HIS A 344 -21.59 -19.21 -19.07
N GLN A 345 -20.41 -19.44 -19.62
CA GLN A 345 -19.43 -18.37 -19.90
C GLN A 345 -19.94 -17.29 -20.87
N LYS A 346 -20.83 -17.67 -21.81
CA LYS A 346 -21.43 -16.72 -22.78
C LYS A 346 -22.40 -15.73 -22.13
N SER A 347 -22.95 -16.06 -20.96
CA SER A 347 -23.90 -15.22 -20.21
C SER A 347 -23.23 -14.39 -19.11
N LYS A 348 -21.92 -14.42 -19.03
CA LYS A 348 -21.11 -13.75 -18.00
C LYS A 348 -21.35 -12.23 -18.00
N GLN A 349 -21.78 -11.70 -16.86
CA GLN A 349 -21.86 -10.26 -16.61
C GLN A 349 -20.77 -9.86 -15.62
N LYS A 350 -19.77 -9.12 -16.14
CA LYS A 350 -18.61 -8.69 -15.36
C LYS A 350 -18.94 -7.49 -14.49
N PHE A 351 -18.31 -7.41 -13.34
CA PHE A 351 -18.26 -6.18 -12.53
C PHE A 351 -17.26 -5.21 -13.14
N SER A 352 -17.75 -4.28 -13.95
CA SER A 352 -16.90 -3.27 -14.57
C SER A 352 -16.73 -2.08 -13.64
N GLY A 353 -15.53 -1.88 -13.11
CA GLY A 353 -15.22 -0.73 -12.25
C GLY A 353 -15.46 0.62 -12.95
N SER A 354 -15.20 0.71 -14.27
CA SER A 354 -15.45 1.92 -15.05
C SER A 354 -16.95 2.21 -15.20
N VAL A 355 -17.77 1.21 -15.50
CA VAL A 355 -19.23 1.34 -15.59
C VAL A 355 -19.82 1.72 -14.23
N ILE A 356 -19.38 1.08 -13.14
CA ILE A 356 -19.83 1.41 -11.78
C ILE A 356 -19.49 2.86 -11.44
N ARG A 357 -18.28 3.32 -11.76
CA ARG A 357 -17.87 4.71 -11.52
C ARG A 357 -18.76 5.69 -12.31
N SER A 358 -19.03 5.43 -13.58
CA SER A 358 -19.92 6.29 -14.39
C SER A 358 -21.32 6.39 -13.78
N ILE A 359 -21.91 5.27 -13.37
CA ILE A 359 -23.24 5.24 -12.73
C ILE A 359 -23.23 6.06 -11.41
N ILE A 360 -22.21 5.89 -10.58
CA ILE A 360 -22.05 6.62 -9.32
C ILE A 360 -21.82 8.11 -9.57
N GLN A 361 -21.05 8.47 -10.60
CA GLN A 361 -20.78 9.85 -10.97
C GLN A 361 -22.06 10.60 -11.37
N ASP A 362 -23.00 9.89 -11.99
CA ASP A 362 -24.32 10.42 -12.35
C ASP A 362 -25.30 10.46 -11.16
N GLY A 363 -24.84 10.13 -9.94
CA GLY A 363 -25.66 10.09 -8.72
C GLY A 363 -26.69 8.95 -8.72
N VAL A 364 -26.56 8.00 -9.64
CA VAL A 364 -27.48 6.87 -9.75
C VAL A 364 -27.02 5.71 -8.86
N LYS A 365 -27.92 5.20 -8.03
CA LYS A 365 -27.66 4.04 -7.17
C LYS A 365 -27.60 2.77 -8.02
N PRO A 366 -26.45 2.07 -8.08
CA PRO A 366 -26.35 0.82 -8.84
C PRO A 366 -27.25 -0.28 -8.24
N PRO A 367 -27.65 -1.30 -9.04
CA PRO A 367 -28.41 -2.43 -8.53
C PRO A 367 -27.68 -3.13 -7.37
N ARG A 368 -28.43 -3.55 -6.32
CA ARG A 368 -27.89 -4.22 -5.11
C ARG A 368 -27.03 -5.44 -5.43
N LEU A 369 -27.26 -6.10 -6.54
CA LEU A 369 -26.47 -7.24 -7.00
C LEU A 369 -25.04 -6.84 -7.37
N ILE A 370 -24.85 -5.62 -7.86
CA ILE A 370 -23.55 -5.11 -8.35
C ILE A 370 -22.85 -4.31 -7.25
N PHE A 371 -23.63 -3.53 -6.50
CA PHE A 371 -23.11 -2.60 -5.50
C PHE A 371 -24.07 -2.53 -4.30
N ARG A 372 -23.53 -2.66 -3.09
CA ARG A 372 -24.39 -2.63 -1.90
C ARG A 372 -24.93 -1.23 -1.67
N PRO A 373 -26.24 -1.09 -1.37
CA PRO A 373 -26.86 0.21 -1.12
C PRO A 373 -26.18 0.99 -0.01
N GLU A 374 -25.78 0.32 1.07
CA GLU A 374 -25.12 0.91 2.24
C GLU A 374 -23.73 1.44 1.87
N VAL A 375 -23.02 0.75 0.98
CA VAL A 375 -21.73 1.24 0.44
C VAL A 375 -21.96 2.49 -0.41
N PHE A 376 -23.00 2.50 -1.25
CA PHE A 376 -23.34 3.68 -2.05
C PHE A 376 -23.65 4.89 -1.15
N ASP A 377 -24.48 4.70 -0.13
CA ASP A 377 -24.90 5.77 0.76
C ASP A 377 -23.69 6.37 1.52
N VAL A 378 -22.77 5.52 2.01
CA VAL A 378 -21.52 5.97 2.66
C VAL A 378 -20.59 6.69 1.68
N VAL A 379 -20.48 6.21 0.43
CA VAL A 379 -19.65 6.85 -0.60
C VAL A 379 -20.18 8.23 -0.94
N MET A 380 -21.49 8.39 -1.06
CA MET A 380 -22.10 9.70 -1.33
C MET A 380 -21.99 10.64 -0.13
N SER A 381 -22.15 10.14 1.10
CA SER A 381 -21.89 10.95 2.31
C SER A 381 -20.44 11.41 2.38
N ALA A 382 -19.49 10.54 2.07
CA ALA A 382 -18.08 10.91 2.01
C ALA A 382 -17.78 11.93 0.90
N ALA A 383 -18.51 11.86 -0.24
CA ALA A 383 -18.40 12.83 -1.31
C ALA A 383 -18.81 14.24 -0.84
N GLU A 384 -19.90 14.36 -0.10
CA GLU A 384 -20.37 15.64 0.44
C GLU A 384 -19.43 16.19 1.53
N GLU A 385 -19.00 15.33 2.46
CA GLU A 385 -18.20 15.75 3.61
C GLU A 385 -16.74 16.06 3.27
N TYR A 386 -16.12 15.26 2.39
CA TYR A 386 -14.68 15.31 2.12
C TYR A 386 -14.33 15.59 0.66
N GLY A 387 -15.24 15.28 -0.27
CA GLY A 387 -14.99 15.26 -1.72
C GLY A 387 -15.50 16.49 -2.48
N PHE A 388 -15.96 17.53 -1.77
CA PHE A 388 -16.58 18.73 -2.37
C PHE A 388 -17.75 18.38 -3.31
N GLY A 389 -18.58 17.40 -2.91
CA GLY A 389 -19.71 16.89 -3.68
C GLY A 389 -19.37 15.78 -4.67
N SER A 390 -18.13 15.32 -4.75
CA SER A 390 -17.72 14.24 -5.66
C SER A 390 -17.06 13.08 -4.88
N PRO A 391 -17.47 11.83 -5.13
CA PRO A 391 -16.77 10.66 -4.57
C PRO A 391 -15.45 10.37 -5.30
N PHE A 392 -15.18 11.12 -6.36
CA PHE A 392 -13.95 11.01 -7.15
C PHE A 392 -13.06 12.22 -6.94
N VAL A 393 -11.77 11.99 -7.02
CA VAL A 393 -10.74 13.01 -6.97
C VAL A 393 -10.92 13.98 -8.14
N THR A 394 -11.12 15.25 -7.81
CA THR A 394 -11.19 16.38 -8.73
C THR A 394 -9.96 17.25 -8.57
N GLU A 395 -9.74 18.22 -9.46
CA GLU A 395 -8.68 19.23 -9.30
C GLU A 395 -8.84 20.00 -7.99
N ARG A 396 -10.06 20.32 -7.59
CA ARG A 396 -10.35 20.95 -6.30
C ARG A 396 -9.95 20.08 -5.12
N TYR A 397 -10.26 18.77 -5.17
CA TYR A 397 -9.84 17.84 -4.14
C TYR A 397 -8.31 17.77 -4.01
N LEU A 398 -7.59 17.72 -5.14
CA LEU A 398 -6.12 17.72 -5.13
C LEU A 398 -5.52 18.99 -4.53
N ALA A 399 -6.19 20.14 -4.71
CA ALA A 399 -5.70 21.44 -4.24
C ALA A 399 -6.07 21.73 -2.78
N GLU A 400 -7.29 21.36 -2.34
CA GLU A 400 -7.88 21.88 -1.10
C GLU A 400 -8.16 20.79 -0.05
N ALA A 401 -8.21 19.50 -0.41
CA ALA A 401 -8.57 18.45 0.53
C ALA A 401 -7.53 18.30 1.65
N GLN A 402 -8.03 18.12 2.87
CA GLN A 402 -7.17 17.78 3.99
C GLN A 402 -6.73 16.31 3.87
N PRO A 403 -5.43 16.01 3.87
CA PRO A 403 -4.97 14.62 3.78
C PRO A 403 -5.36 13.82 5.03
N VAL A 404 -5.54 12.52 4.85
CA VAL A 404 -5.82 11.59 5.96
C VAL A 404 -4.65 11.55 6.95
N LEU A 405 -3.42 11.69 6.44
CA LEU A 405 -2.19 11.71 7.25
C LEU A 405 -1.52 13.09 7.16
N THR A 406 -1.16 13.65 8.31
CA THR A 406 -0.33 14.87 8.43
C THR A 406 0.75 14.68 9.49
N MET A 407 1.77 15.56 9.48
CA MET A 407 2.80 15.57 10.51
C MET A 407 2.51 16.69 11.53
N PRO A 408 2.72 16.44 12.84
CA PRO A 408 2.57 17.47 13.88
C PRO A 408 3.72 18.47 13.84
N ASP A 409 3.49 19.60 14.52
CA ASP A 409 4.57 20.52 14.86
C ASP A 409 5.39 19.92 16.02
N VAL A 410 6.71 19.85 15.87
CA VAL A 410 7.58 19.56 16.99
C VAL A 410 7.86 20.87 17.71
N LYS A 411 7.28 21.04 18.91
CA LYS A 411 7.57 22.22 19.73
C LYS A 411 9.06 22.25 20.04
N LYS A 412 9.69 23.39 19.74
CA LYS A 412 11.07 23.68 20.08
C LYS A 412 11.32 23.69 21.57
#